data_2438db4e705ec83dfffe1f977477a63d
#
_entry.id   2438db4e705ec83dfffe1f977477a63d
#
_cell.length_a   1.000
_cell.length_b   1.000
_cell.length_c   1.000
_cell.angle_alpha   90.00
_cell.angle_beta   90.00
_cell.angle_gamma   90.00
#
_symmetry.space_group_name_H-M   'P 1'
#
loop_
_entity.id
_entity.type
_entity.pdbx_description
1 polymer ?
#
loop_
_entity_poly.entity_id
_entity_poly.type
_entity_poly.pdbx_seq_one_letter_code
_entity_poly.pdbx_strand_id
1 'polypeptide(L)'
;MIYELSDLTRTIMNLGFSLIGIYFAHTFQKSKRKLWQCICTWLLVYLFWITAGAFLDACFLNHTAFPNMTHERIGMFIAPLAIFAYRFLYPEARLTACIFFYYMADNVLILQILFSRTLAMLLIQLFGLPDQETILCVYALSLAVVVVLYHTWARRKMLCVLLDFQDRMGLLAAFAFVSYYGTLLLADAWAPWQPLTGVDIARNFAAILIPACGYGVSFLGAEEHVRAEEMRKKASMDPLTGLKNRRAMLNDIQEMLETLSEPLWLVCLDLDNFKSINDQYGHDIGDQYLQRFGTMLEEMTKQNGQAYRMGGDEFAVLYSGGPAEKIEALRECCLQSFRDGEKPEFWV
;
A
#
# COMPACT_ATOMS: atom_id res chain seq x y z
N MET A 1 -27.34 -24.71 25.82
CA MET A 1 -27.06 -25.80 24.86
C MET A 1 -25.77 -25.45 24.17
N ILE A 2 -24.77 -26.33 24.18
CA ILE A 2 -23.49 -26.12 23.47
C ILE A 2 -23.68 -26.81 22.11
N TYR A 3 -23.44 -26.07 21.03
CA TYR A 3 -23.51 -26.61 19.68
C TYR A 3 -22.14 -27.21 19.32
N GLU A 4 -22.05 -28.51 19.21
CA GLU A 4 -20.84 -29.18 18.74
C GLU A 4 -20.88 -29.22 17.20
N LEU A 5 -19.91 -28.51 16.61
CA LEU A 5 -19.66 -28.63 15.18
C LEU A 5 -19.11 -30.02 14.88
N SER A 6 -19.61 -30.66 13.85
CA SER A 6 -19.00 -31.91 13.37
C SER A 6 -17.54 -31.65 12.97
N ASP A 7 -16.68 -32.63 13.13
CA ASP A 7 -15.27 -32.54 12.73
C ASP A 7 -15.13 -32.18 11.25
N LEU A 8 -16.02 -32.64 10.41
CA LEU A 8 -16.07 -32.30 9.00
C LEU A 8 -16.33 -30.81 8.77
N THR A 9 -17.33 -30.24 9.46
CA THR A 9 -17.67 -28.81 9.36
C THR A 9 -16.49 -27.94 9.79
N ARG A 10 -15.84 -28.28 10.91
CA ARG A 10 -14.67 -27.58 11.42
C ARG A 10 -13.50 -27.66 10.44
N THR A 11 -13.26 -28.83 9.86
CA THR A 11 -12.20 -29.03 8.85
C THR A 11 -12.44 -28.21 7.59
N ILE A 12 -13.68 -28.18 7.08
CA ILE A 12 -14.05 -27.36 5.90
C ILE A 12 -13.81 -25.86 6.18
N MET A 13 -14.21 -25.37 7.36
CA MET A 13 -14.00 -23.97 7.74
C MET A 13 -12.51 -23.63 7.82
N ASN A 14 -11.70 -24.47 8.44
CA ASN A 14 -10.25 -24.27 8.56
C ASN A 14 -9.53 -24.34 7.21
N LEU A 15 -9.95 -25.22 6.31
CA LEU A 15 -9.42 -25.31 4.95
C LEU A 15 -9.77 -24.04 4.15
N GLY A 16 -11.03 -23.59 4.23
CA GLY A 16 -11.47 -22.35 3.60
C GLY A 16 -10.68 -21.14 4.08
N PHE A 17 -10.44 -21.05 5.39
CA PHE A 17 -9.60 -20.03 6.02
C PHE A 17 -8.18 -20.02 5.43
N SER A 18 -7.53 -21.19 5.37
CA SER A 18 -6.17 -21.31 4.85
C SER A 18 -6.06 -20.96 3.37
N LEU A 19 -6.99 -21.41 2.54
CA LEU A 19 -7.01 -21.13 1.10
C LEU A 19 -7.16 -19.63 0.79
N ILE A 20 -7.95 -18.92 1.57
CA ILE A 20 -8.14 -17.47 1.39
C ILE A 20 -6.93 -16.68 1.87
N GLY A 21 -6.31 -17.09 2.97
CA GLY A 21 -5.03 -16.52 3.41
C GLY A 21 -3.97 -16.62 2.31
N ILE A 22 -3.83 -17.78 1.68
CA ILE A 22 -2.94 -18.02 0.52
C ILE A 22 -3.29 -17.09 -0.64
N TYR A 23 -4.57 -17.01 -0.96
CA TYR A 23 -5.06 -16.21 -2.07
C TYR A 23 -4.77 -14.72 -1.86
N PHE A 24 -5.04 -14.17 -0.67
CA PHE A 24 -4.72 -12.79 -0.35
C PHE A 24 -3.21 -12.55 -0.40
N ALA A 25 -2.42 -13.40 0.22
CA ALA A 25 -0.96 -13.28 0.18
C ALA A 25 -0.42 -13.24 -1.25
N HIS A 26 -0.91 -14.11 -2.13
CA HIS A 26 -0.45 -14.19 -3.52
C HIS A 26 -0.88 -12.99 -4.39
N THR A 27 -2.03 -12.40 -4.11
CA THR A 27 -2.55 -11.27 -4.90
C THR A 27 -1.95 -9.93 -4.49
N PHE A 28 -1.44 -9.77 -3.28
CA PHE A 28 -0.82 -8.54 -2.80
C PHE A 28 0.61 -8.34 -3.27
N GLN A 29 1.36 -9.42 -3.36
CA GLN A 29 2.76 -9.35 -3.77
C GLN A 29 2.99 -10.20 -5.02
N LYS A 30 3.52 -9.58 -6.09
CA LYS A 30 3.97 -10.32 -7.25
C LYS A 30 5.11 -11.24 -6.82
N SER A 31 4.77 -12.51 -6.55
CA SER A 31 5.78 -13.53 -6.29
C SER A 31 6.49 -13.89 -7.59
N LYS A 32 7.82 -13.96 -7.58
CA LYS A 32 8.61 -14.56 -8.66
C LYS A 32 8.45 -16.09 -8.69
N ARG A 33 7.84 -16.68 -7.65
CA ARG A 33 7.63 -18.11 -7.54
C ARG A 33 6.36 -18.54 -8.26
N LYS A 34 6.37 -19.77 -8.78
CA LYS A 34 5.19 -20.35 -9.43
C LYS A 34 4.08 -20.57 -8.39
N LEU A 35 2.83 -20.43 -8.80
CA LEU A 35 1.65 -20.56 -7.93
C LEU A 35 1.66 -21.87 -7.11
N TRP A 36 2.04 -23.00 -7.71
CA TRP A 36 2.10 -24.28 -7.00
C TRP A 36 3.13 -24.26 -5.85
N GLN A 37 4.25 -23.55 -5.99
CA GLN A 37 5.24 -23.41 -4.90
C GLN A 37 4.66 -22.61 -3.74
N CYS A 38 3.88 -21.57 -4.03
CA CYS A 38 3.17 -20.82 -3.01
C CYS A 38 2.16 -21.69 -2.28
N ILE A 39 1.36 -22.45 -3.01
CA ILE A 39 0.39 -23.40 -2.45
C ILE A 39 1.08 -24.45 -1.57
N CYS A 40 2.14 -25.09 -2.08
CA CYS A 40 2.90 -26.09 -1.30
C CYS A 40 3.49 -25.50 -0.01
N THR A 41 4.06 -24.30 -0.08
CA THR A 41 4.63 -23.64 1.13
C THR A 41 3.56 -23.39 2.18
N TRP A 42 2.39 -22.90 1.78
CA TRP A 42 1.29 -22.67 2.72
C TRP A 42 0.68 -23.95 3.26
N LEU A 43 0.59 -25.00 2.46
CA LEU A 43 0.17 -26.32 2.93
C LEU A 43 1.15 -26.88 3.96
N LEU A 44 2.45 -26.69 3.76
CA LEU A 44 3.46 -27.06 4.75
C LEU A 44 3.34 -26.25 6.05
N VAL A 45 3.10 -24.94 5.95
CA VAL A 45 2.85 -24.09 7.13
C VAL A 45 1.60 -24.55 7.87
N TYR A 46 0.53 -24.86 7.15
CA TYR A 46 -0.71 -25.35 7.73
C TYR A 46 -0.53 -26.73 8.41
N LEU A 47 0.17 -27.64 7.74
CA LEU A 47 0.48 -28.96 8.30
C LEU A 47 1.37 -28.82 9.54
N PHE A 48 2.37 -27.95 9.50
CA PHE A 48 3.22 -27.64 10.66
C PHE A 48 2.37 -27.07 11.81
N TRP A 49 1.46 -26.16 11.52
CA TRP A 49 0.57 -25.56 12.53
C TRP A 49 -0.30 -26.62 13.23
N ILE A 50 -0.91 -27.54 12.45
CA ILE A 50 -1.72 -28.64 13.00
C ILE A 50 -0.87 -29.58 13.85
N THR A 51 0.28 -30.01 13.32
CA THR A 51 1.14 -30.99 14.02
C THR A 51 1.78 -30.41 15.27
N ALA A 52 2.25 -29.17 15.22
CA ALA A 52 2.80 -28.47 16.36
C ALA A 52 1.73 -28.18 17.43
N GLY A 53 0.53 -27.80 17.00
CA GLY A 53 -0.61 -27.63 17.88
C GLY A 53 -0.97 -28.93 18.59
N ALA A 54 -1.12 -30.04 17.86
CA ALA A 54 -1.41 -31.35 18.42
C ALA A 54 -0.31 -31.86 19.37
N PHE A 55 0.95 -31.61 19.02
CA PHE A 55 2.09 -31.96 19.88
C PHE A 55 2.08 -31.17 21.19
N LEU A 56 1.85 -29.87 21.13
CA LEU A 56 1.78 -29.02 22.32
C LEU A 56 0.58 -29.37 23.18
N ASP A 57 -0.55 -29.74 22.57
CA ASP A 57 -1.74 -30.26 23.24
C ASP A 57 -1.43 -31.52 24.02
N ALA A 58 -0.78 -32.49 23.39
CA ALA A 58 -0.36 -33.73 24.02
C ALA A 58 0.65 -33.51 25.17
N CYS A 59 1.58 -32.57 25.02
CA CYS A 59 2.62 -32.31 26.02
C CYS A 59 2.15 -31.46 27.22
N PHE A 60 1.28 -30.48 26.99
CA PHE A 60 0.95 -29.48 28.00
C PHE A 60 -0.47 -29.55 28.54
N LEU A 61 -1.47 -30.01 27.76
CA LEU A 61 -2.86 -30.04 28.19
C LEU A 61 -3.21 -31.29 28.99
N ASN A 62 -2.48 -32.40 28.78
CA ASN A 62 -2.64 -33.60 29.63
C ASN A 62 -2.11 -33.42 31.06
N HIS A 63 -1.42 -32.31 31.34
CA HIS A 63 -0.89 -31.99 32.66
C HIS A 63 -1.39 -30.62 33.15
N THR A 64 -2.60 -30.56 33.67
CA THR A 64 -3.23 -29.59 34.61
C THR A 64 -2.68 -28.15 34.71
N ALA A 65 -1.65 -27.75 33.99
CA ALA A 65 -1.01 -26.44 34.12
C ALA A 65 -1.83 -25.30 33.48
N PHE A 66 -2.62 -25.60 32.44
CA PHE A 66 -3.44 -24.62 31.74
C PHE A 66 -4.81 -25.20 31.29
N PRO A 67 -5.74 -25.41 32.24
CA PRO A 67 -7.00 -26.13 31.98
C PRO A 67 -7.94 -25.45 30.96
N ASN A 68 -7.69 -24.18 30.59
CA ASN A 68 -8.48 -23.41 29.62
C ASN A 68 -7.74 -23.12 28.31
N MET A 69 -6.55 -23.69 28.09
CA MET A 69 -5.86 -23.53 26.82
C MET A 69 -6.31 -24.61 25.85
N THR A 70 -7.06 -24.22 24.85
CA THR A 70 -7.42 -25.10 23.73
C THR A 70 -6.27 -25.13 22.73
N HIS A 71 -6.15 -26.25 21.98
CA HIS A 71 -5.25 -26.45 20.83
C HIS A 71 -5.20 -25.22 19.89
N GLU A 72 -6.34 -24.60 19.66
CA GLU A 72 -6.48 -23.40 18.82
C GLU A 72 -5.80 -22.17 19.42
N ARG A 73 -5.85 -21.98 20.75
CA ARG A 73 -5.14 -20.87 21.44
C ARG A 73 -3.63 -21.02 21.39
N ILE A 74 -3.13 -22.25 21.47
CA ILE A 74 -1.70 -22.54 21.32
C ILE A 74 -1.23 -22.20 19.90
N GLY A 75 -2.07 -22.52 18.89
CA GLY A 75 -1.82 -22.19 17.49
C GLY A 75 -1.54 -20.70 17.24
N MET A 76 -2.15 -19.80 18.03
CA MET A 76 -1.93 -18.35 17.91
C MET A 76 -0.48 -17.94 18.19
N PHE A 77 0.20 -18.63 19.12
CA PHE A 77 1.61 -18.33 19.43
C PHE A 77 2.56 -18.87 18.36
N ILE A 78 2.12 -19.84 17.56
CA ILE A 78 2.89 -20.41 16.45
C ILE A 78 2.64 -19.64 15.16
N ALA A 79 1.48 -18.99 15.01
CA ALA A 79 1.11 -18.23 13.83
C ALA A 79 2.19 -17.22 13.35
N PRO A 80 2.89 -16.48 14.23
CA PRO A 80 3.97 -15.59 13.81
C PRO A 80 5.09 -16.26 13.02
N LEU A 81 5.31 -17.58 13.22
CA LEU A 81 6.31 -18.32 12.44
C LEU A 81 5.98 -18.40 10.95
N ALA A 82 4.71 -18.26 10.59
CA ALA A 82 4.29 -18.16 9.20
C ALA A 82 4.86 -16.92 8.48
N ILE A 83 5.27 -15.88 9.20
CA ILE A 83 5.97 -14.71 8.65
C ILE A 83 7.27 -15.12 7.97
N PHE A 84 7.98 -16.12 8.49
CA PHE A 84 9.18 -16.65 7.85
C PHE A 84 8.86 -17.31 6.50
N ALA A 85 7.76 -18.06 6.41
CA ALA A 85 7.28 -18.61 5.14
C ALA A 85 6.89 -17.50 4.16
N TYR A 86 6.25 -16.45 4.67
CA TYR A 86 5.92 -15.25 3.89
C TYR A 86 7.17 -14.59 3.34
N ARG A 87 8.20 -14.41 4.17
CA ARG A 87 9.51 -13.85 3.78
C ARG A 87 10.21 -14.73 2.75
N PHE A 88 10.09 -16.06 2.86
CA PHE A 88 10.63 -17.00 1.90
C PHE A 88 9.94 -16.90 0.53
N LEU A 89 8.64 -16.72 0.51
CA LEU A 89 7.85 -16.57 -0.73
C LEU A 89 8.08 -15.21 -1.41
N TYR A 90 8.35 -14.16 -0.62
CA TYR A 90 8.50 -12.77 -1.08
C TYR A 90 9.82 -12.15 -0.61
N PRO A 91 10.96 -12.63 -1.14
CA PRO A 91 12.28 -12.21 -0.65
C PRO A 91 12.62 -10.74 -0.90
N GLU A 92 11.95 -10.08 -1.83
CA GLU A 92 12.16 -8.67 -2.16
C GLU A 92 11.33 -7.72 -1.28
N ALA A 93 10.33 -8.25 -0.56
CA ALA A 93 9.51 -7.44 0.32
C ALA A 93 10.25 -7.06 1.60
N ARG A 94 10.06 -5.83 2.09
CA ARG A 94 10.56 -5.43 3.42
C ARG A 94 9.88 -6.27 4.50
N LEU A 95 10.60 -6.62 5.55
CA LEU A 95 10.06 -7.43 6.66
C LEU A 95 8.80 -6.81 7.27
N THR A 96 8.79 -5.48 7.45
CA THR A 96 7.63 -4.75 7.95
C THR A 96 6.39 -4.90 7.07
N ALA A 97 6.56 -4.93 5.74
CA ALA A 97 5.48 -5.20 4.80
C ALA A 97 4.95 -6.64 4.94
N CYS A 98 5.86 -7.62 5.08
CA CYS A 98 5.47 -9.01 5.32
C CYS A 98 4.65 -9.16 6.61
N ILE A 99 5.08 -8.51 7.69
CA ILE A 99 4.38 -8.50 8.98
C ILE A 99 3.01 -7.86 8.83
N PHE A 100 2.93 -6.69 8.19
CA PHE A 100 1.67 -6.00 7.98
C PHE A 100 0.66 -6.86 7.21
N PHE A 101 1.05 -7.39 6.04
CA PHE A 101 0.15 -8.18 5.21
C PHE A 101 -0.30 -9.47 5.85
N TYR A 102 0.62 -10.13 6.57
CA TYR A 102 0.30 -11.33 7.31
C TYR A 102 -0.79 -11.07 8.35
N TYR A 103 -0.55 -10.16 9.30
CA TYR A 103 -1.53 -9.88 10.36
C TYR A 103 -2.80 -9.22 9.85
N MET A 104 -2.73 -8.44 8.79
CA MET A 104 -3.92 -7.85 8.19
C MET A 104 -4.79 -8.93 7.53
N ALA A 105 -4.21 -9.86 6.79
CA ALA A 105 -4.95 -10.98 6.20
C ALA A 105 -5.61 -11.84 7.27
N ASP A 106 -4.86 -12.18 8.33
CA ASP A 106 -5.39 -12.93 9.47
C ASP A 106 -6.50 -12.16 10.20
N ASN A 107 -6.35 -10.84 10.39
CA ASN A 107 -7.41 -10.01 10.96
C ASN A 107 -8.71 -10.08 10.15
N VAL A 108 -8.63 -9.90 8.82
CA VAL A 108 -9.82 -9.98 7.95
C VAL A 108 -10.52 -11.32 8.10
N LEU A 109 -9.76 -12.40 8.19
CA LEU A 109 -10.31 -13.75 8.34
C LEU A 109 -10.95 -13.97 9.73
N ILE A 110 -10.33 -13.48 10.80
CA ILE A 110 -10.91 -13.55 12.15
C ILE A 110 -12.19 -12.71 12.24
N LEU A 111 -12.18 -11.50 11.68
CA LEU A 111 -13.39 -10.67 11.62
C LEU A 111 -14.52 -11.35 10.85
N GLN A 112 -14.21 -12.04 9.75
CA GLN A 112 -15.16 -12.82 8.99
C GLN A 112 -15.73 -13.99 9.81
N ILE A 113 -14.89 -14.72 10.56
CA ILE A 113 -15.33 -15.81 11.44
C ILE A 113 -16.26 -15.28 12.54
N LEU A 114 -15.88 -14.20 13.21
CA LEU A 114 -16.67 -13.57 14.26
C LEU A 114 -18.03 -13.09 13.74
N PHE A 115 -18.03 -12.46 12.55
CA PHE A 115 -19.25 -12.00 11.90
C PHE A 115 -20.15 -13.20 11.56
N SER A 116 -19.62 -14.24 10.91
CA SER A 116 -20.35 -15.42 10.53
C SER A 116 -20.95 -16.13 11.73
N ARG A 117 -20.15 -16.31 12.78
CA ARG A 117 -20.60 -16.92 14.04
C ARG A 117 -21.72 -16.12 14.65
N THR A 118 -21.55 -14.81 14.81
CA THR A 118 -22.56 -13.95 15.43
C THR A 118 -23.87 -13.99 14.63
N LEU A 119 -23.78 -13.87 13.30
CA LEU A 119 -24.95 -13.90 12.43
C LEU A 119 -25.65 -15.29 12.44
N ALA A 120 -24.89 -16.38 12.31
CA ALA A 120 -25.46 -17.72 12.33
C ALA A 120 -26.17 -18.02 13.65
N MET A 121 -25.55 -17.69 14.78
CA MET A 121 -26.16 -17.91 16.10
C MET A 121 -27.42 -17.07 16.31
N LEU A 122 -27.45 -15.82 15.82
CA LEU A 122 -28.66 -15.01 15.84
C LEU A 122 -29.79 -15.60 15.00
N LEU A 123 -29.49 -16.10 13.80
CA LEU A 123 -30.47 -16.73 12.93
C LEU A 123 -31.04 -18.02 13.54
N ILE A 124 -30.17 -18.85 14.13
CA ILE A 124 -30.60 -20.06 14.85
C ILE A 124 -31.49 -19.71 16.04
N GLN A 125 -31.10 -18.73 16.85
CA GLN A 125 -31.87 -18.32 18.02
C GLN A 125 -33.22 -17.67 17.67
N LEU A 126 -33.28 -16.84 16.61
CA LEU A 126 -34.50 -16.10 16.24
C LEU A 126 -35.47 -16.95 15.43
N PHE A 127 -34.98 -17.83 14.57
CA PHE A 127 -35.80 -18.56 13.58
C PHE A 127 -35.82 -20.07 13.79
N GLY A 128 -35.06 -20.61 14.76
CA GLY A 128 -35.01 -22.05 15.02
C GLY A 128 -34.47 -22.86 13.84
N LEU A 129 -33.52 -22.31 13.08
CA LEU A 129 -32.95 -22.96 11.90
C LEU A 129 -32.04 -24.11 12.30
N PRO A 130 -31.81 -25.11 11.38
CA PRO A 130 -30.86 -26.19 11.60
C PRO A 130 -29.44 -25.64 11.84
N ASP A 131 -28.78 -26.13 12.89
CA ASP A 131 -27.53 -25.53 13.37
C ASP A 131 -26.40 -25.63 12.37
N GLN A 132 -26.08 -26.82 11.89
CA GLN A 132 -24.90 -27.07 11.04
C GLN A 132 -25.03 -26.46 9.65
N GLU A 133 -26.19 -26.62 9.01
CA GLU A 133 -26.45 -26.05 7.68
C GLU A 133 -26.42 -24.51 7.73
N THR A 134 -27.04 -23.93 8.74
CA THR A 134 -27.06 -22.46 8.90
C THR A 134 -25.63 -21.91 9.10
N ILE A 135 -24.83 -22.55 9.93
CA ILE A 135 -23.44 -22.15 10.17
C ILE A 135 -22.63 -22.21 8.88
N LEU A 136 -22.70 -23.32 8.13
CA LEU A 136 -21.98 -23.49 6.87
C LEU A 136 -22.43 -22.50 5.79
N CYS A 137 -23.74 -22.30 5.64
CA CYS A 137 -24.28 -21.34 4.66
C CYS A 137 -23.84 -19.90 4.95
N VAL A 138 -23.96 -19.46 6.21
CA VAL A 138 -23.56 -18.12 6.61
C VAL A 138 -22.05 -17.93 6.46
N TYR A 139 -21.25 -18.94 6.82
CA TYR A 139 -19.81 -18.93 6.64
C TYR A 139 -19.43 -18.81 5.16
N ALA A 140 -19.98 -19.64 4.30
CA ALA A 140 -19.68 -19.63 2.87
C ALA A 140 -20.09 -18.31 2.21
N LEU A 141 -21.28 -17.79 2.55
CA LEU A 141 -21.78 -16.52 2.01
C LEU A 141 -20.91 -15.34 2.45
N SER A 142 -20.58 -15.24 3.74
CA SER A 142 -19.74 -14.17 4.26
C SER A 142 -18.33 -14.21 3.66
N LEU A 143 -17.80 -15.41 3.44
CA LEU A 143 -16.53 -15.61 2.79
C LEU A 143 -16.53 -15.13 1.33
N ALA A 144 -17.61 -15.47 0.58
CA ALA A 144 -17.80 -14.98 -0.78
C ALA A 144 -17.86 -13.43 -0.81
N VAL A 145 -18.57 -12.82 0.12
CA VAL A 145 -18.64 -11.35 0.25
C VAL A 145 -17.25 -10.76 0.50
N VAL A 146 -16.45 -11.34 1.38
CA VAL A 146 -15.07 -10.87 1.65
C VAL A 146 -14.23 -10.94 0.38
N VAL A 147 -14.29 -12.03 -0.39
CA VAL A 147 -13.56 -12.18 -1.65
C VAL A 147 -13.99 -11.12 -2.68
N VAL A 148 -15.30 -10.89 -2.82
CA VAL A 148 -15.83 -9.86 -3.73
C VAL A 148 -15.38 -8.46 -3.33
N LEU A 149 -15.52 -8.09 -2.06
CA LEU A 149 -15.07 -6.80 -1.54
C LEU A 149 -13.57 -6.60 -1.71
N TYR A 150 -12.80 -7.66 -1.51
CA TYR A 150 -11.38 -7.65 -1.76
C TYR A 150 -11.05 -7.32 -3.22
N HIS A 151 -11.67 -8.01 -4.19
CA HIS A 151 -11.42 -7.80 -5.62
C HIS A 151 -11.88 -6.44 -6.12
N THR A 152 -13.04 -5.98 -5.66
CA THR A 152 -13.66 -4.75 -6.17
C THR A 152 -13.05 -3.49 -5.56
N TRP A 153 -12.69 -3.55 -4.28
CA TRP A 153 -12.31 -2.35 -3.52
C TRP A 153 -10.92 -2.44 -2.87
N ALA A 154 -10.67 -3.47 -2.04
CA ALA A 154 -9.49 -3.52 -1.21
C ALA A 154 -8.19 -3.64 -2.02
N ARG A 155 -8.16 -4.46 -3.07
CA ARG A 155 -6.96 -4.68 -3.89
C ARG A 155 -6.40 -3.39 -4.49
N ARG A 156 -7.26 -2.50 -4.98
CA ARG A 156 -6.82 -1.22 -5.57
C ARG A 156 -6.25 -0.29 -4.52
N LYS A 157 -6.94 -0.15 -3.39
CA LYS A 157 -6.53 0.74 -2.29
C LYS A 157 -5.25 0.25 -1.60
N MET A 158 -5.11 -1.05 -1.42
CA MET A 158 -3.91 -1.62 -0.82
C MET A 158 -2.67 -1.48 -1.69
N LEU A 159 -2.80 -1.51 -3.01
CA LEU A 159 -1.68 -1.25 -3.90
C LEU A 159 -1.17 0.19 -3.72
N CYS A 160 -2.07 1.16 -3.52
CA CYS A 160 -1.68 2.54 -3.21
C CYS A 160 -0.93 2.64 -1.89
N VAL A 161 -1.43 1.98 -0.83
CA VAL A 161 -0.75 1.93 0.48
C VAL A 161 0.66 1.34 0.38
N LEU A 162 0.83 0.29 -0.42
CA LEU A 162 2.14 -0.35 -0.63
C LEU A 162 3.18 0.54 -1.28
N LEU A 163 2.75 1.36 -2.25
CA LEU A 163 3.66 2.20 -3.02
C LEU A 163 4.08 3.44 -2.25
N ASP A 164 3.20 3.96 -1.40
CA ASP A 164 3.35 5.29 -0.82
C ASP A 164 3.79 5.30 0.66
N PHE A 165 3.50 4.22 1.40
CA PHE A 165 3.78 4.14 2.84
C PHE A 165 5.05 3.38 3.21
N GLN A 166 6.05 3.32 2.33
CA GLN A 166 7.28 2.57 2.63
C GLN A 166 7.94 2.96 3.96
N ASP A 167 7.89 4.24 4.32
CA ASP A 167 8.52 4.74 5.55
C ASP A 167 7.66 4.54 6.81
N ARG A 168 6.34 4.40 6.65
CA ARG A 168 5.38 4.19 7.76
C ARG A 168 4.93 2.73 7.90
N MET A 169 5.44 1.82 7.09
CA MET A 169 5.07 0.39 7.15
C MET A 169 5.30 -0.23 8.53
N GLY A 170 6.25 0.28 9.31
CA GLY A 170 6.47 -0.16 10.69
C GLY A 170 5.27 0.10 11.60
N LEU A 171 4.68 1.29 11.51
CA LEU A 171 3.49 1.66 12.30
C LEU A 171 2.26 0.85 11.88
N LEU A 172 2.06 0.64 10.58
CA LEU A 172 0.97 -0.18 10.07
C LEU A 172 1.12 -1.64 10.48
N ALA A 173 2.34 -2.18 10.47
CA ALA A 173 2.64 -3.52 10.94
C ALA A 173 2.36 -3.67 12.43
N ALA A 174 2.75 -2.69 13.26
CA ALA A 174 2.46 -2.67 14.69
C ALA A 174 0.94 -2.58 14.95
N PHE A 175 0.22 -1.73 14.21
CA PHE A 175 -1.23 -1.64 14.30
C PHE A 175 -1.91 -2.97 13.93
N ALA A 176 -1.49 -3.60 12.83
CA ALA A 176 -2.04 -4.89 12.40
C ALA A 176 -1.81 -5.98 13.45
N PHE A 177 -0.61 -6.02 14.04
CA PHE A 177 -0.27 -6.95 15.13
C PHE A 177 -1.15 -6.72 16.37
N VAL A 178 -1.22 -5.49 16.88
CA VAL A 178 -2.03 -5.15 18.07
C VAL A 178 -3.50 -5.40 17.81
N SER A 179 -4.00 -5.05 16.62
CA SER A 179 -5.37 -5.29 16.21
C SER A 179 -5.70 -6.78 16.19
N TYR A 180 -4.82 -7.63 15.65
CA TYR A 180 -4.99 -9.07 15.61
C TYR A 180 -5.15 -9.68 17.01
N TYR A 181 -4.18 -9.44 17.89
CA TYR A 181 -4.24 -9.98 19.24
C TYR A 181 -5.34 -9.35 20.09
N GLY A 182 -5.60 -8.05 19.89
CA GLY A 182 -6.71 -7.36 20.55
C GLY A 182 -8.08 -7.97 20.18
N THR A 183 -8.29 -8.28 18.90
CA THR A 183 -9.52 -8.95 18.44
C THR A 183 -9.67 -10.33 19.03
N LEU A 184 -8.59 -11.12 19.06
CA LEU A 184 -8.60 -12.46 19.64
C LEU A 184 -8.93 -12.44 21.13
N LEU A 185 -8.36 -11.49 21.88
CA LEU A 185 -8.57 -11.36 23.32
C LEU A 185 -10.00 -10.87 23.62
N LEU A 186 -10.48 -9.86 22.88
CA LEU A 186 -11.80 -9.26 23.13
C LEU A 186 -12.93 -10.23 22.79
N ALA A 187 -12.87 -10.86 21.64
CA ALA A 187 -14.01 -11.62 21.11
C ALA A 187 -14.04 -13.08 21.53
N ASP A 188 -12.97 -13.59 22.16
CA ASP A 188 -12.80 -15.02 22.37
C ASP A 188 -13.22 -15.83 21.11
N ALA A 189 -12.52 -15.54 20.00
CA ALA A 189 -12.87 -16.04 18.67
C ALA A 189 -13.04 -17.57 18.61
N TRP A 190 -12.46 -18.26 19.58
CA TRP A 190 -12.44 -19.71 19.72
C TRP A 190 -13.40 -20.24 20.80
N ALA A 191 -14.27 -19.37 21.36
CA ALA A 191 -15.27 -19.83 22.30
C ALA A 191 -16.20 -20.87 21.67
N PRO A 192 -16.72 -21.82 22.45
CA PRO A 192 -17.69 -22.79 21.97
C PRO A 192 -18.89 -22.13 21.29
N TRP A 193 -19.46 -22.78 20.31
CA TRP A 193 -20.71 -22.35 19.66
C TRP A 193 -21.86 -22.54 20.67
N GLN A 194 -22.29 -21.44 21.26
CA GLN A 194 -23.35 -21.39 22.27
C GLN A 194 -24.27 -20.21 22.00
N PRO A 195 -25.50 -20.25 22.50
CA PRO A 195 -26.39 -19.10 22.41
C PRO A 195 -25.74 -17.82 22.91
N LEU A 196 -25.85 -16.76 22.11
CA LEU A 196 -25.24 -15.47 22.43
C LEU A 196 -26.08 -14.69 23.42
N THR A 197 -25.43 -14.12 24.43
CA THR A 197 -26.03 -13.10 25.28
C THR A 197 -25.91 -11.71 24.64
N GLY A 198 -26.67 -10.73 25.11
CA GLY A 198 -26.53 -9.35 24.65
C GLY A 198 -25.11 -8.80 24.83
N VAL A 199 -24.41 -9.23 25.88
CA VAL A 199 -23.01 -8.85 26.15
C VAL A 199 -22.06 -9.47 25.11
N ASP A 200 -22.27 -10.74 24.74
CA ASP A 200 -21.47 -11.41 23.71
C ASP A 200 -21.63 -10.74 22.35
N ILE A 201 -22.85 -10.36 22.00
CA ILE A 201 -23.16 -9.65 20.77
C ILE A 201 -22.43 -8.30 20.77
N ALA A 202 -22.57 -7.50 21.83
CA ALA A 202 -21.91 -6.20 21.93
C ALA A 202 -20.38 -6.30 21.85
N ARG A 203 -19.81 -7.29 22.54
CA ARG A 203 -18.36 -7.59 22.52
C ARG A 203 -17.88 -7.97 21.13
N ASN A 204 -18.58 -8.85 20.41
CA ASN A 204 -18.23 -9.26 19.06
C ASN A 204 -18.34 -8.09 18.08
N PHE A 205 -19.38 -7.26 18.18
CA PHE A 205 -19.48 -6.04 17.37
C PHE A 205 -18.34 -5.06 17.64
N ALA A 206 -17.96 -4.82 18.89
CA ALA A 206 -16.82 -3.99 19.22
C ALA A 206 -15.51 -4.53 18.65
N ALA A 207 -15.30 -5.85 18.78
CA ALA A 207 -14.12 -6.55 18.23
C ALA A 207 -14.04 -6.48 16.71
N ILE A 208 -15.16 -6.35 15.99
CA ILE A 208 -15.21 -6.16 14.54
C ILE A 208 -15.01 -4.67 14.18
N LEU A 209 -15.72 -3.77 14.83
CA LEU A 209 -15.73 -2.35 14.47
C LEU A 209 -14.38 -1.66 14.72
N ILE A 210 -13.71 -1.95 15.83
CA ILE A 210 -12.46 -1.28 16.19
C ILE A 210 -11.38 -1.50 15.12
N PRO A 211 -11.04 -2.76 14.72
CA PRO A 211 -10.09 -2.99 13.64
C PRO A 211 -10.57 -2.46 12.29
N ALA A 212 -11.84 -2.64 11.96
CA ALA A 212 -12.40 -2.17 10.69
C ALA A 212 -12.28 -0.64 10.54
N CYS A 213 -12.60 0.11 11.58
CA CYS A 213 -12.41 1.56 11.61
C CYS A 213 -10.92 1.93 11.50
N GLY A 214 -10.04 1.26 12.23
CA GLY A 214 -8.60 1.52 12.20
C GLY A 214 -7.99 1.29 10.81
N TYR A 215 -8.32 0.19 10.15
CA TYR A 215 -7.91 -0.06 8.77
C TYR A 215 -8.55 0.94 7.81
N GLY A 216 -9.84 1.27 7.99
CA GLY A 216 -10.54 2.28 7.19
C GLY A 216 -9.85 3.63 7.23
N VAL A 217 -9.52 4.14 8.41
CA VAL A 217 -8.79 5.40 8.60
C VAL A 217 -7.40 5.33 7.96
N SER A 218 -6.68 4.20 8.14
CA SER A 218 -5.36 4.01 7.54
C SER A 218 -5.40 4.06 6.01
N PHE A 219 -6.41 3.45 5.38
CA PHE A 219 -6.59 3.46 3.94
C PHE A 219 -7.03 4.83 3.39
N LEU A 220 -7.91 5.54 4.10
CA LEU A 220 -8.31 6.89 3.71
C LEU A 220 -7.13 7.86 3.77
N GLY A 221 -6.33 7.80 4.84
CA GLY A 221 -5.13 8.62 4.97
C GLY A 221 -4.11 8.35 3.85
N ALA A 222 -3.95 7.08 3.43
CA ALA A 222 -3.10 6.72 2.31
C ALA A 222 -3.59 7.33 0.99
N GLU A 223 -4.90 7.23 0.71
CA GLU A 223 -5.49 7.78 -0.50
C GLU A 223 -5.34 9.31 -0.59
N GLU A 224 -5.53 10.00 0.54
CA GLU A 224 -5.32 11.45 0.61
C GLU A 224 -3.85 11.83 0.36
N HIS A 225 -2.91 11.06 0.89
CA HIS A 225 -1.49 11.31 0.68
C HIS A 225 -1.09 11.16 -0.80
N VAL A 226 -1.54 10.09 -1.47
CA VAL A 226 -1.30 9.88 -2.91
C VAL A 226 -1.86 11.04 -3.72
N ARG A 227 -3.10 11.46 -3.44
CA ARG A 227 -3.71 12.61 -4.12
C ARG A 227 -2.95 13.91 -3.88
N ALA A 228 -2.50 14.12 -2.65
CA ALA A 228 -1.71 15.30 -2.31
C ALA A 228 -0.37 15.32 -3.05
N GLU A 229 0.33 14.18 -3.16
CA GLU A 229 1.56 14.07 -3.93
C GLU A 229 1.34 14.26 -5.44
N GLU A 230 0.26 13.71 -6.00
CA GLU A 230 -0.10 13.96 -7.40
C GLU A 230 -0.40 15.45 -7.66
N MET A 231 -1.14 16.10 -6.75
CA MET A 231 -1.39 17.54 -6.84
C MET A 231 -0.10 18.34 -6.69
N ARG A 232 0.78 17.93 -5.79
CA ARG A 232 2.09 18.55 -5.59
C ARG A 232 2.96 18.43 -6.85
N LYS A 233 3.00 17.26 -7.47
CA LYS A 233 3.71 17.05 -8.74
C LYS A 233 3.15 17.92 -9.85
N LYS A 234 1.81 17.98 -10.02
CA LYS A 234 1.18 18.86 -10.99
C LYS A 234 1.45 20.34 -10.71
N ALA A 235 1.43 20.74 -9.43
CA ALA A 235 1.76 22.10 -9.01
C ALA A 235 3.24 22.44 -9.09
N SER A 236 4.12 21.49 -9.44
CA SER A 236 5.57 21.66 -9.58
C SER A 236 6.02 21.85 -11.03
N MET A 237 5.09 21.74 -11.99
CA MET A 237 5.37 21.92 -13.41
C MET A 237 4.80 23.25 -13.92
N ASP A 238 5.48 23.85 -14.89
CA ASP A 238 4.92 24.97 -15.67
C ASP A 238 4.00 24.41 -16.77
N PRO A 239 2.73 24.85 -16.83
CA PRO A 239 1.76 24.27 -17.74
C PRO A 239 2.01 24.61 -19.22
N LEU A 240 2.76 25.68 -19.50
CA LEU A 240 3.05 26.10 -20.87
C LEU A 240 4.24 25.33 -21.45
N THR A 241 5.34 25.27 -20.73
CA THR A 241 6.61 24.70 -21.23
C THR A 241 6.83 23.24 -20.85
N GLY A 242 6.09 22.71 -19.86
CA GLY A 242 6.31 21.38 -19.33
C GLY A 242 7.55 21.25 -18.43
N LEU A 243 8.33 22.30 -18.25
CA LEU A 243 9.46 22.32 -17.34
C LEU A 243 8.99 22.37 -15.88
N LYS A 244 9.88 22.03 -14.95
CA LYS A 244 9.65 22.34 -13.52
C LYS A 244 9.55 23.84 -13.32
N ASN A 245 8.69 24.27 -12.40
CA ASN A 245 8.50 25.68 -12.09
C ASN A 245 9.43 26.19 -10.97
N ARG A 246 9.37 27.47 -10.65
CA ARG A 246 10.15 28.12 -9.59
C ARG A 246 10.03 27.43 -8.23
N ARG A 247 8.82 26.95 -7.90
CA ARG A 247 8.60 26.25 -6.61
C ARG A 247 9.36 24.92 -6.57
N ALA A 248 9.32 24.18 -7.66
CA ALA A 248 10.07 22.92 -7.77
C ALA A 248 11.58 23.17 -7.67
N MET A 249 12.09 24.23 -8.32
CA MET A 249 13.50 24.59 -8.24
C MET A 249 13.96 24.83 -6.80
N LEU A 250 13.19 25.59 -6.01
CA LEU A 250 13.57 25.87 -4.62
C LEU A 250 13.59 24.60 -3.76
N ASN A 251 12.65 23.68 -3.98
CA ASN A 251 12.63 22.39 -3.29
C ASN A 251 13.83 21.51 -3.71
N ASP A 252 14.12 21.44 -5.01
CA ASP A 252 15.24 20.65 -5.53
C ASP A 252 16.59 21.19 -5.03
N ILE A 253 16.77 22.51 -4.95
CA ILE A 253 17.97 23.14 -4.36
C ILE A 253 18.12 22.72 -2.90
N GLN A 254 17.05 22.81 -2.12
CA GLN A 254 17.09 22.44 -0.70
C GLN A 254 17.47 20.96 -0.52
N GLU A 255 16.85 20.05 -1.27
CA GLU A 255 17.15 18.63 -1.22
C GLU A 255 18.58 18.32 -1.65
N MET A 256 19.07 18.97 -2.72
CA MET A 256 20.43 18.80 -3.21
C MET A 256 21.49 19.33 -2.22
N LEU A 257 21.24 20.44 -1.55
CA LEU A 257 22.15 20.97 -0.53
C LEU A 257 22.28 20.07 0.70
N GLU A 258 21.22 19.30 1.02
CA GLU A 258 21.25 18.34 2.13
C GLU A 258 21.93 17.00 1.75
N THR A 259 21.92 16.62 0.48
CA THR A 259 22.33 15.29 0.03
C THR A 259 23.64 15.24 -0.73
N LEU A 260 24.02 16.32 -1.42
CA LEU A 260 25.19 16.35 -2.30
C LEU A 260 26.41 16.94 -1.61
N SER A 261 27.55 16.27 -1.80
CA SER A 261 28.88 16.79 -1.40
C SER A 261 29.58 17.60 -2.52
N GLU A 262 28.97 17.66 -3.70
CA GLU A 262 29.52 18.31 -4.88
C GLU A 262 28.97 19.74 -5.05
N PRO A 263 29.73 20.64 -5.73
CA PRO A 263 29.26 22.01 -5.97
C PRO A 263 27.98 22.02 -6.80
N LEU A 264 27.01 22.83 -6.40
CA LEU A 264 25.76 23.07 -7.10
C LEU A 264 25.87 24.41 -7.87
N TRP A 265 25.51 24.37 -9.16
CA TRP A 265 25.54 25.53 -10.03
C TRP A 265 24.11 25.89 -10.44
N LEU A 266 23.77 27.16 -10.25
CA LEU A 266 22.51 27.73 -10.72
C LEU A 266 22.79 28.71 -11.84
N VAL A 267 22.28 28.41 -13.04
CA VAL A 267 22.36 29.30 -14.20
C VAL A 267 21.00 29.92 -14.41
N CYS A 268 20.93 31.26 -14.37
CA CYS A 268 19.70 31.99 -14.66
C CYS A 268 19.75 32.50 -16.10
N LEU A 269 18.65 32.39 -16.82
CA LEU A 269 18.50 32.76 -18.22
C LEU A 269 17.27 33.65 -18.38
N ASP A 270 17.40 34.68 -19.19
CA ASP A 270 16.33 35.61 -19.54
C ASP A 270 16.29 35.79 -21.06
N LEU A 271 15.11 35.82 -21.64
CA LEU A 271 14.94 35.92 -23.10
C LEU A 271 14.92 37.40 -23.52
N ASP A 272 16.02 37.88 -24.09
CA ASP A 272 16.15 39.25 -24.56
C ASP A 272 15.03 39.59 -25.57
N ASN A 273 14.39 40.75 -25.33
CA ASN A 273 13.36 41.31 -26.22
C ASN A 273 12.08 40.43 -26.43
N PHE A 274 11.81 39.48 -25.53
CA PHE A 274 10.61 38.61 -25.62
C PHE A 274 9.30 39.40 -25.72
N LYS A 275 9.21 40.54 -25.06
CA LYS A 275 8.07 41.46 -25.18
C LYS A 275 7.85 41.93 -26.61
N SER A 276 8.93 42.23 -27.34
CA SER A 276 8.81 42.66 -28.76
C SER A 276 8.26 41.54 -29.66
N ILE A 277 8.56 40.27 -29.34
CA ILE A 277 7.96 39.13 -30.05
C ILE A 277 6.44 39.08 -29.82
N ASN A 278 6.00 39.25 -28.58
CA ASN A 278 4.58 39.32 -28.27
C ASN A 278 3.87 40.50 -28.93
N ASP A 279 4.51 41.70 -28.89
CA ASP A 279 3.93 42.89 -29.45
C ASP A 279 3.85 42.84 -30.99
N GLN A 280 4.77 42.16 -31.65
CA GLN A 280 4.84 42.06 -33.10
C GLN A 280 4.04 40.90 -33.68
N TYR A 281 4.03 39.72 -33.02
CA TYR A 281 3.49 38.46 -33.57
C TYR A 281 2.33 37.88 -32.77
N GLY A 282 2.01 38.47 -31.62
CA GLY A 282 0.96 38.03 -30.73
C GLY A 282 1.41 36.99 -29.69
N HIS A 283 0.61 36.85 -28.64
CA HIS A 283 0.91 35.99 -27.52
C HIS A 283 1.00 34.50 -27.89
N ASP A 284 0.21 34.03 -28.89
CA ASP A 284 0.25 32.63 -29.31
C ASP A 284 1.63 32.23 -29.89
N ILE A 285 2.26 33.14 -30.62
CA ILE A 285 3.63 32.95 -31.15
C ILE A 285 4.65 33.04 -30.01
N GLY A 286 4.47 33.97 -29.09
CA GLY A 286 5.31 34.04 -27.87
C GLY A 286 5.24 32.77 -27.05
N ASP A 287 4.08 32.19 -26.87
CA ASP A 287 3.88 30.92 -26.16
C ASP A 287 4.60 29.74 -26.84
N GLN A 288 4.49 29.63 -28.16
CA GLN A 288 5.24 28.64 -28.95
C GLN A 288 6.75 28.83 -28.81
N TYR A 289 7.21 30.05 -28.78
CA TYR A 289 8.63 30.38 -28.57
C TYR A 289 9.13 29.89 -27.19
N LEU A 290 8.36 30.17 -26.12
CA LEU A 290 8.64 29.69 -24.78
C LEU A 290 8.64 28.16 -24.69
N GLN A 291 7.70 27.49 -25.35
CA GLN A 291 7.64 26.02 -25.39
C GLN A 291 8.86 25.41 -26.06
N ARG A 292 9.29 25.95 -27.19
CA ARG A 292 10.49 25.47 -27.91
C ARG A 292 11.76 25.70 -27.09
N PHE A 293 11.88 26.89 -26.51
CA PHE A 293 13.02 27.18 -25.65
C PHE A 293 13.07 26.21 -24.45
N GLY A 294 11.93 25.95 -23.81
CA GLY A 294 11.81 24.96 -22.74
C GLY A 294 12.23 23.57 -23.17
N THR A 295 11.78 23.09 -24.34
CA THR A 295 12.15 21.79 -24.89
C THR A 295 13.67 21.70 -25.15
N MET A 296 14.26 22.75 -25.72
CA MET A 296 15.71 22.83 -25.95
C MET A 296 16.49 22.74 -24.64
N LEU A 297 16.09 23.51 -23.62
CA LEU A 297 16.74 23.48 -22.30
C LEU A 297 16.63 22.09 -21.67
N GLU A 298 15.46 21.44 -21.75
CA GLU A 298 15.26 20.10 -21.23
C GLU A 298 16.18 19.09 -21.91
N GLU A 299 16.31 19.14 -23.23
CA GLU A 299 17.21 18.26 -23.98
C GLU A 299 18.67 18.45 -23.61
N MET A 300 19.11 19.68 -23.44
CA MET A 300 20.49 20.01 -23.06
C MET A 300 20.83 19.58 -21.63
N THR A 301 19.86 19.56 -20.75
CA THR A 301 20.06 19.27 -19.31
C THR A 301 19.84 17.80 -18.94
N LYS A 302 19.33 16.97 -19.85
CA LYS A 302 18.96 15.54 -19.61
C LYS A 302 20.01 14.70 -18.89
N GLN A 303 21.29 14.95 -19.10
CA GLN A 303 22.36 14.09 -18.56
C GLN A 303 22.83 14.51 -17.16
N ASN A 304 22.91 15.80 -16.85
CA ASN A 304 23.58 16.28 -15.64
C ASN A 304 22.95 17.53 -15.01
N GLY A 305 21.75 17.92 -15.42
CA GLY A 305 21.11 19.12 -14.93
C GLY A 305 19.59 19.01 -14.93
N GLN A 306 18.94 20.05 -14.46
CA GLN A 306 17.49 20.17 -14.45
C GLN A 306 17.12 21.58 -14.90
N ALA A 307 16.23 21.69 -15.88
CA ALA A 307 15.71 22.98 -16.36
C ALA A 307 14.40 23.36 -15.63
N TYR A 308 14.24 24.67 -15.45
CA TYR A 308 13.09 25.27 -14.78
C TYR A 308 12.63 26.52 -15.50
N ARG A 309 11.32 26.80 -15.45
CA ARG A 309 10.78 28.11 -15.80
C ARG A 309 10.40 28.88 -14.56
N MET A 310 10.98 30.05 -14.39
CA MET A 310 10.79 30.89 -13.21
C MET A 310 9.51 31.72 -13.28
N GLY A 311 9.10 32.10 -14.48
CA GLY A 311 7.92 32.90 -14.80
C GLY A 311 8.19 33.83 -15.99
N GLY A 312 7.16 34.12 -16.78
CA GLY A 312 7.33 34.96 -17.97
C GLY A 312 8.37 34.38 -18.94
N ASP A 313 9.42 35.11 -19.21
CA ASP A 313 10.57 34.80 -20.06
C ASP A 313 11.81 34.36 -19.30
N GLU A 314 11.72 34.22 -17.96
CA GLU A 314 12.79 33.77 -17.10
C GLU A 314 12.87 32.26 -16.96
N PHE A 315 14.08 31.72 -17.15
CA PHE A 315 14.38 30.28 -16.99
C PHE A 315 15.58 30.10 -16.05
N ALA A 316 15.73 28.89 -15.54
CA ALA A 316 16.89 28.52 -14.75
C ALA A 316 17.31 27.08 -15.05
N VAL A 317 18.60 26.80 -14.90
CA VAL A 317 19.16 25.46 -14.98
C VAL A 317 20.01 25.19 -13.75
N LEU A 318 19.79 24.04 -13.13
CA LEU A 318 20.52 23.58 -11.97
C LEU A 318 21.42 22.41 -12.39
N TYR A 319 22.72 22.50 -12.09
CA TYR A 319 23.71 21.46 -12.34
C TYR A 319 24.37 21.00 -11.04
N SER A 320 24.61 19.69 -10.92
CA SER A 320 25.43 19.12 -9.85
C SER A 320 26.75 18.57 -10.44
N GLY A 321 27.89 18.88 -9.77
CA GLY A 321 29.18 18.24 -10.05
C GLY A 321 29.76 18.45 -11.45
N GLY A 322 29.39 19.53 -12.13
CA GLY A 322 29.86 19.79 -13.51
C GLY A 322 31.03 20.79 -13.59
N PRO A 323 31.98 20.60 -14.52
CA PRO A 323 32.99 21.63 -14.83
C PRO A 323 32.33 22.86 -15.49
N ALA A 324 32.95 24.00 -15.32
CA ALA A 324 32.52 25.27 -15.92
C ALA A 324 32.33 25.21 -17.45
N GLU A 325 32.98 24.25 -18.11
CA GLU A 325 32.86 23.95 -19.54
C GLU A 325 31.42 23.64 -19.99
N LYS A 326 30.64 22.94 -19.15
CA LYS A 326 29.23 22.63 -19.48
C LYS A 326 28.32 23.85 -19.41
N ILE A 327 28.61 24.77 -18.48
CA ILE A 327 27.92 26.04 -18.36
C ILE A 327 28.22 26.93 -19.58
N GLU A 328 29.46 26.95 -20.03
CA GLU A 328 29.85 27.70 -21.21
C GLU A 328 29.24 27.11 -22.48
N ALA A 329 29.19 25.75 -22.60
CA ALA A 329 28.52 25.10 -23.71
C ALA A 329 26.99 25.42 -23.75
N LEU A 330 26.33 25.47 -22.60
CA LEU A 330 24.92 25.92 -22.49
C LEU A 330 24.79 27.37 -22.97
N ARG A 331 25.66 28.26 -22.48
CA ARG A 331 25.66 29.64 -22.84
C ARG A 331 25.88 29.86 -24.34
N GLU A 332 26.86 29.17 -24.92
CA GLU A 332 27.12 29.24 -26.36
C GLU A 332 25.97 28.75 -27.19
N CYS A 333 25.34 27.59 -26.83
CA CYS A 333 24.21 27.07 -27.53
C CYS A 333 22.99 28.00 -27.45
N CYS A 334 22.70 28.57 -26.28
CA CYS A 334 21.63 29.57 -26.12
C CYS A 334 21.91 30.78 -26.99
N LEU A 335 23.16 31.30 -26.99
CA LEU A 335 23.52 32.45 -27.80
C LEU A 335 23.50 32.18 -29.30
N GLN A 336 23.88 30.95 -29.76
CA GLN A 336 23.82 30.58 -31.18
C GLN A 336 22.39 30.41 -31.65
N SER A 337 21.52 29.76 -30.88
CA SER A 337 20.11 29.56 -31.22
C SER A 337 19.37 30.88 -31.43
N PHE A 338 19.85 32.00 -30.89
CA PHE A 338 19.25 33.33 -31.01
C PHE A 338 20.01 34.31 -31.91
N ARG A 339 21.25 34.00 -32.32
CA ARG A 339 22.04 34.85 -33.21
C ARG A 339 21.65 34.77 -34.67
N ASP A 340 21.08 33.64 -35.10
CA ASP A 340 20.79 33.44 -36.51
C ASP A 340 19.52 34.15 -37.01
N GLY A 341 18.93 35.05 -36.23
CA GLY A 341 17.97 36.05 -36.67
C GLY A 341 16.85 35.51 -37.55
N GLU A 342 16.55 34.22 -37.45
CA GLU A 342 15.48 33.59 -38.22
C GLU A 342 14.14 34.14 -37.71
N LYS A 343 13.43 34.74 -38.64
CA LYS A 343 12.08 35.26 -38.39
C LYS A 343 11.19 34.17 -37.82
N PRO A 344 10.22 34.50 -36.97
CA PRO A 344 9.27 33.56 -36.38
C PRO A 344 8.56 32.64 -37.39
N GLU A 345 8.54 32.99 -38.67
CA GLU A 345 7.99 32.18 -39.77
C GLU A 345 8.61 30.79 -39.93
N PHE A 346 9.84 30.56 -39.42
CA PHE A 346 10.52 29.26 -39.44
C PHE A 346 10.30 28.43 -38.18
N TRP A 347 9.51 28.91 -37.27
CA TRP A 347 9.20 28.27 -36.01
C TRP A 347 7.85 27.54 -35.98
N VAL A 348 7.22 27.37 -37.15
CA VAL A 348 5.95 26.63 -37.32
C VAL A 348 6.20 25.18 -37.63
#